data_2a1bc07e7101622fa22cb920443781dc
#
_entry.id   2a1bc07e7101622fa22cb920443781dc
#
_cell.length_a   1.000
_cell.length_b   1.000
_cell.length_c   1.000
_cell.angle_alpha   90.00
_cell.angle_beta   90.00
_cell.angle_gamma   90.00
#
_symmetry.space_group_name_H-M   'P 1'
#
loop_
_entity.id
_entity.type
_entity.pdbx_description
1 polymer ?
#
loop_
_entity_poly.entity_id
_entity_poly.type
_entity_poly.pdbx_seq_one_letter_code
_entity_poly.pdbx_strand_id
1 'polypeptide(L)'
;VSSTSDRPGRPAGSDGSNRERVRRAAREVFAAHGFRGATMRAIALRAGVDIALLSHYFGNKDGLFAATLELPEEAYGMLAQALSGPMETQGERLTRRYLTLWEEPATSTHLQALARSALGNDAASEQLRALLTGAIAGLGELIDGRRTGFALAMSQLLGTALGRHVIGVPPLVEPDLEEVVARTAPLVQVHLQTPDR
;
A
#
# COMPACT_ATOMS: atom_id res chain seq x y z
N VAL A 1 42.11 -18.38 35.97
CA VAL A 1 42.01 -18.47 34.50
C VAL A 1 40.53 -18.39 34.18
N SER A 2 40.05 -17.21 33.86
CA SER A 2 38.65 -16.98 33.48
C SER A 2 38.54 -17.04 31.96
N SER A 3 37.85 -18.04 31.43
CA SER A 3 37.52 -18.12 30.01
C SER A 3 36.29 -17.28 29.72
N THR A 4 36.47 -16.16 29.10
CA THR A 4 35.40 -15.36 28.48
C THR A 4 34.97 -16.07 27.20
N SER A 5 33.74 -16.61 27.23
CA SER A 5 33.05 -17.18 26.06
C SER A 5 32.61 -16.03 25.15
N ASP A 6 33.39 -15.80 24.10
CA ASP A 6 33.04 -14.88 23.02
C ASP A 6 31.95 -15.52 22.14
N ARG A 7 30.70 -15.01 22.25
CA ARG A 7 29.63 -15.38 21.35
C ARG A 7 29.78 -14.59 20.06
N PRO A 8 29.93 -15.24 18.88
CA PRO A 8 30.05 -14.52 17.63
C PRO A 8 28.78 -13.70 17.38
N GLY A 9 28.93 -12.39 17.25
CA GLY A 9 27.86 -11.50 16.84
C GLY A 9 27.32 -11.90 15.47
N ARG A 10 25.99 -11.94 15.36
CA ARG A 10 25.25 -12.24 14.12
C ARG A 10 25.65 -11.24 13.03
N PRO A 11 26.08 -11.66 11.82
CA PRO A 11 26.50 -10.73 10.77
C PRO A 11 25.32 -9.82 10.37
N ALA A 12 25.54 -8.52 10.30
CA ALA A 12 24.54 -7.51 9.95
C ALA A 12 23.92 -7.67 8.54
N GLY A 13 24.48 -8.53 7.68
CA GLY A 13 23.96 -8.86 6.35
C GLY A 13 22.87 -9.94 6.30
N SER A 14 22.59 -10.65 7.40
CA SER A 14 21.64 -11.77 7.40
C SER A 14 20.16 -11.33 7.45
N ASP A 15 19.89 -10.13 7.91
CA ASP A 15 18.52 -9.64 8.14
C ASP A 15 17.80 -9.26 6.84
N GLY A 16 18.47 -8.51 5.95
CA GLY A 16 17.95 -8.19 4.62
C GLY A 16 17.79 -9.42 3.72
N SER A 17 18.76 -10.35 3.79
CA SER A 17 18.72 -11.62 3.06
C SER A 17 17.55 -12.51 3.51
N ASN A 18 17.28 -12.58 4.82
CA ASN A 18 16.14 -13.34 5.37
C ASN A 18 14.80 -12.74 4.96
N ARG A 19 14.67 -11.41 5.00
CA ARG A 19 13.44 -10.71 4.63
C ARG A 19 13.08 -10.95 3.17
N GLU A 20 14.05 -10.86 2.26
CA GLU A 20 13.80 -11.11 0.83
C GLU A 20 13.52 -12.59 0.54
N ARG A 21 14.19 -13.51 1.23
CA ARG A 21 13.90 -14.94 1.13
C ARG A 21 12.47 -15.28 1.55
N VAL A 22 11.98 -14.64 2.62
CA VAL A 22 10.59 -14.77 3.09
C VAL A 22 9.63 -14.20 2.04
N ARG A 23 9.88 -13.01 1.50
CA ARG A 23 9.02 -12.39 0.46
C ARG A 23 8.89 -13.30 -0.75
N ARG A 24 9.99 -13.87 -1.25
CA ARG A 24 9.97 -14.82 -2.37
C ARG A 24 9.14 -16.07 -2.06
N ALA A 25 9.38 -16.71 -0.92
CA ALA A 25 8.61 -17.88 -0.49
C ALA A 25 7.11 -17.55 -0.34
N ALA A 26 6.79 -16.38 0.18
CA ALA A 26 5.42 -15.91 0.31
C ALA A 26 4.74 -15.73 -1.05
N ARG A 27 5.42 -15.11 -2.04
CA ARG A 27 4.90 -14.99 -3.42
C ARG A 27 4.53 -16.36 -3.99
N GLU A 28 5.40 -17.36 -3.84
CA GLU A 28 5.18 -18.72 -4.33
C GLU A 28 3.98 -19.38 -3.66
N VAL A 29 3.86 -19.29 -2.32
CA VAL A 29 2.78 -19.89 -1.56
C VAL A 29 1.43 -19.19 -1.84
N PHE A 30 1.42 -17.87 -1.91
CA PHE A 30 0.20 -17.13 -2.27
C PHE A 30 -0.25 -17.40 -3.71
N ALA A 31 0.69 -17.52 -4.65
CA ALA A 31 0.36 -17.87 -6.03
C ALA A 31 -0.26 -19.27 -6.16
N ALA A 32 0.27 -20.25 -5.38
CA ALA A 32 -0.20 -21.64 -5.44
C ALA A 32 -1.53 -21.87 -4.70
N HIS A 33 -1.77 -21.18 -3.58
CA HIS A 33 -2.88 -21.49 -2.67
C HIS A 33 -3.88 -20.33 -2.49
N GLY A 34 -3.63 -19.19 -3.13
CA GLY A 34 -4.36 -17.95 -2.91
C GLY A 34 -4.16 -17.38 -1.50
N PHE A 35 -4.67 -16.17 -1.27
CA PHE A 35 -4.56 -15.54 0.05
C PHE A 35 -5.21 -16.38 1.15
N ARG A 36 -6.40 -16.94 0.91
CA ARG A 36 -7.15 -17.69 1.94
C ARG A 36 -6.46 -19.02 2.32
N GLY A 37 -5.95 -19.76 1.33
CA GLY A 37 -5.33 -21.07 1.53
C GLY A 37 -3.89 -21.01 2.06
N ALA A 38 -3.18 -19.91 1.86
CA ALA A 38 -1.84 -19.70 2.39
C ALA A 38 -1.84 -19.55 3.90
N THR A 39 -0.81 -20.08 4.58
CA THR A 39 -0.62 -19.92 6.03
C THR A 39 0.79 -19.40 6.33
N MET A 40 0.95 -18.61 7.40
CA MET A 40 2.25 -18.13 7.88
C MET A 40 3.22 -19.31 8.13
N ARG A 41 2.70 -20.43 8.63
CA ARG A 41 3.51 -21.64 8.89
C ARG A 41 4.04 -22.29 7.61
N ALA A 42 3.22 -22.38 6.57
CA ALA A 42 3.63 -22.92 5.28
C ALA A 42 4.70 -22.02 4.62
N ILE A 43 4.54 -20.70 4.73
CA ILE A 43 5.50 -19.74 4.23
C ILE A 43 6.83 -19.79 5.00
N ALA A 44 6.77 -19.88 6.35
CA ALA A 44 7.96 -20.01 7.19
C ALA A 44 8.76 -21.27 6.83
N LEU A 45 8.06 -22.41 6.69
CA LEU A 45 8.64 -23.67 6.25
C LEU A 45 9.30 -23.55 4.87
N ARG A 46 8.62 -22.95 3.91
CA ARG A 46 9.12 -22.73 2.53
C ARG A 46 10.34 -21.81 2.51
N ALA A 47 10.36 -20.79 3.37
CA ALA A 47 11.46 -19.84 3.50
C ALA A 47 12.65 -20.40 4.30
N GLY A 48 12.48 -21.52 5.02
CA GLY A 48 13.50 -22.05 5.91
C GLY A 48 13.82 -21.12 7.09
N VAL A 49 12.78 -20.49 7.66
CA VAL A 49 12.89 -19.59 8.82
C VAL A 49 11.90 -19.96 9.91
N ASP A 50 12.14 -19.45 11.12
CA ASP A 50 11.17 -19.58 12.21
C ASP A 50 9.96 -18.68 11.97
N ILE A 51 8.77 -19.15 12.36
CA ILE A 51 7.51 -18.39 12.25
C ILE A 51 7.54 -17.10 13.08
N ALA A 52 8.26 -17.09 14.20
CA ALA A 52 8.43 -15.92 15.04
C ALA A 52 9.21 -14.81 14.31
N LEU A 53 10.25 -15.20 13.53
CA LEU A 53 11.00 -14.27 12.69
C LEU A 53 10.11 -13.68 11.57
N LEU A 54 9.27 -14.50 10.99
CA LEU A 54 8.30 -14.07 9.97
C LEU A 54 7.30 -13.06 10.54
N SER A 55 6.76 -13.33 11.73
CA SER A 55 5.86 -12.42 12.44
C SER A 55 6.56 -11.13 12.89
N HIS A 56 7.83 -11.22 13.25
CA HIS A 56 8.64 -10.04 13.58
C HIS A 56 8.82 -9.11 12.37
N TYR A 57 9.09 -9.66 11.17
CA TYR A 57 9.31 -8.84 9.98
C TYR A 57 8.04 -8.27 9.35
N PHE A 58 6.94 -9.00 9.40
CA PHE A 58 5.74 -8.72 8.62
C PHE A 58 4.46 -8.65 9.46
N GLY A 59 4.55 -8.93 10.75
CA GLY A 59 3.43 -8.94 11.69
C GLY A 59 2.49 -10.10 11.47
N ASN A 60 1.63 -10.02 10.49
CA ASN A 60 0.61 -11.00 10.19
C ASN A 60 0.59 -11.41 8.70
N LYS A 61 -0.36 -12.26 8.32
CA LYS A 61 -0.50 -12.72 6.92
C LYS A 61 -0.83 -11.60 5.95
N ASP A 62 -1.63 -10.61 6.38
CA ASP A 62 -1.96 -9.45 5.55
C ASP A 62 -0.73 -8.58 5.30
N GLY A 63 0.09 -8.31 6.33
CA GLY A 63 1.34 -7.56 6.20
C GLY A 63 2.37 -8.28 5.33
N LEU A 64 2.47 -9.60 5.46
CA LEU A 64 3.33 -10.39 4.59
C LEU A 64 2.82 -10.41 3.15
N PHE A 65 1.52 -10.56 2.95
CA PHE A 65 0.92 -10.48 1.63
C PHE A 65 1.15 -9.12 1.00
N ALA A 66 0.86 -8.03 1.72
CA ALA A 66 1.16 -6.69 1.30
C ALA A 66 2.63 -6.51 0.89
N ALA A 67 3.57 -7.06 1.68
CA ALA A 67 5.01 -6.99 1.39
C ALA A 67 5.44 -7.81 0.17
N THR A 68 4.63 -8.77 -0.30
CA THR A 68 4.92 -9.52 -1.53
C THR A 68 4.51 -8.78 -2.80
N LEU A 69 3.75 -7.71 -2.64
CA LEU A 69 3.07 -7.02 -3.71
C LEU A 69 3.79 -5.71 -4.01
N GLU A 70 4.22 -5.58 -5.21
CA GLU A 70 4.56 -4.32 -5.84
C GLU A 70 3.30 -3.85 -6.54
N LEU A 71 2.87 -2.61 -6.30
CA LEU A 71 1.85 -2.02 -7.17
C LEU A 71 2.41 -2.07 -8.59
N PRO A 72 1.63 -2.54 -9.57
CA PRO A 72 2.07 -2.52 -10.95
C PRO A 72 2.53 -1.10 -11.32
N GLU A 73 3.59 -0.97 -12.11
CA GLU A 73 4.06 0.34 -12.60
C GLU A 73 2.92 1.11 -13.28
N GLU A 74 1.99 0.39 -13.88
CA GLU A 74 0.78 0.92 -14.50
C GLU A 74 -0.10 1.69 -13.50
N ALA A 75 -0.13 1.31 -12.22
CA ALA A 75 -0.91 2.02 -11.20
C ALA A 75 -0.37 3.44 -10.95
N TYR A 76 0.95 3.61 -10.95
CA TYR A 76 1.58 4.92 -10.88
C TYR A 76 1.36 5.73 -12.17
N GLY A 77 1.47 5.08 -13.32
CA GLY A 77 1.21 5.67 -14.63
C GLY A 77 -0.23 6.19 -14.75
N MET A 78 -1.21 5.46 -14.21
CA MET A 78 -2.61 5.88 -14.22
C MET A 78 -2.85 7.16 -13.39
N LEU A 79 -2.20 7.30 -12.24
CA LEU A 79 -2.29 8.52 -11.43
C LEU A 79 -1.62 9.71 -12.12
N ALA A 80 -0.44 9.51 -12.70
CA ALA A 80 0.25 10.53 -13.49
C ALA A 80 -0.60 10.99 -14.69
N GLN A 81 -1.20 10.05 -15.41
CA GLN A 81 -2.10 10.35 -16.54
C GLN A 81 -3.33 11.15 -16.08
N ALA A 82 -3.90 10.84 -14.92
CA ALA A 82 -5.03 11.59 -14.36
C ALA A 82 -4.67 13.06 -14.09
N LEU A 83 -3.41 13.34 -13.72
CA LEU A 83 -2.91 14.69 -13.46
C LEU A 83 -2.42 15.43 -14.73
N SER A 84 -2.09 14.72 -15.80
CA SER A 84 -1.52 15.31 -17.03
C SER A 84 -2.54 16.03 -17.92
N GLY A 85 -3.85 15.95 -17.65
CA GLY A 85 -4.90 16.61 -18.44
C GLY A 85 -5.25 18.00 -17.91
N PRO A 86 -6.36 18.62 -18.42
CA PRO A 86 -6.82 19.93 -18.00
C PRO A 86 -6.97 20.05 -16.49
N MET A 87 -6.48 21.16 -15.92
CA MET A 87 -6.47 21.36 -14.47
C MET A 87 -7.88 21.35 -13.86
N GLU A 88 -8.86 21.85 -14.61
CA GLU A 88 -10.25 22.00 -14.17
C GLU A 88 -10.94 20.65 -13.88
N THR A 89 -10.43 19.57 -14.48
CA THR A 89 -11.00 18.21 -14.34
C THR A 89 -10.04 17.21 -13.66
N GLN A 90 -8.91 17.70 -13.14
CA GLN A 90 -7.91 16.82 -12.47
C GLN A 90 -8.51 16.10 -11.25
N GLY A 91 -9.33 16.82 -10.45
CA GLY A 91 -9.98 16.27 -9.27
C GLY A 91 -10.88 15.08 -9.60
N GLU A 92 -11.70 15.20 -10.64
CA GLU A 92 -12.57 14.10 -11.08
C GLU A 92 -11.75 12.93 -11.63
N ARG A 93 -10.79 13.19 -12.52
CA ARG A 93 -9.96 12.13 -13.10
C ARG A 93 -9.15 11.39 -12.03
N LEU A 94 -8.53 12.14 -11.10
CA LEU A 94 -7.76 11.54 -10.02
C LEU A 94 -8.65 10.71 -9.09
N THR A 95 -9.80 11.25 -8.68
CA THR A 95 -10.76 10.55 -7.81
C THR A 95 -11.22 9.25 -8.45
N ARG A 96 -11.68 9.31 -9.70
CA ARG A 96 -12.15 8.14 -10.46
C ARG A 96 -11.06 7.08 -10.57
N ARG A 97 -9.86 7.46 -11.03
CA ARG A 97 -8.74 6.52 -11.20
C ARG A 97 -8.30 5.90 -9.89
N TYR A 98 -8.18 6.71 -8.83
CA TYR A 98 -7.78 6.22 -7.53
C TYR A 98 -8.80 5.20 -6.96
N LEU A 99 -10.09 5.51 -6.99
CA LEU A 99 -11.12 4.62 -6.45
C LEU A 99 -11.27 3.35 -7.29
N THR A 100 -11.10 3.44 -8.62
CA THR A 100 -11.08 2.26 -9.51
C THR A 100 -10.00 1.25 -9.11
N LEU A 101 -8.81 1.68 -8.67
CA LEU A 101 -7.77 0.78 -8.17
C LEU A 101 -8.21 -0.10 -7.00
N TRP A 102 -9.19 0.36 -6.21
CA TRP A 102 -9.73 -0.39 -5.08
C TRP A 102 -10.85 -1.36 -5.47
N GLU A 103 -11.37 -1.26 -6.67
CA GLU A 103 -12.43 -2.13 -7.23
C GLU A 103 -11.89 -3.13 -8.26
N GLU A 104 -10.83 -2.81 -8.97
CA GLU A 104 -10.22 -3.70 -9.97
C GLU A 104 -9.60 -4.95 -9.32
N PRO A 105 -9.90 -6.17 -9.84
CA PRO A 105 -9.39 -7.42 -9.28
C PRO A 105 -7.86 -7.49 -9.18
N ALA A 106 -7.16 -6.84 -10.11
CA ALA A 106 -5.69 -6.84 -10.16
C ALA A 106 -5.04 -6.10 -8.99
N THR A 107 -5.69 -5.08 -8.44
CA THR A 107 -5.12 -4.18 -7.42
C THR A 107 -5.88 -4.19 -6.10
N SER A 108 -7.21 -4.41 -6.11
CA SER A 108 -8.08 -4.29 -4.94
C SER A 108 -7.66 -5.17 -3.77
N THR A 109 -7.40 -6.47 -4.03
CA THR A 109 -7.00 -7.43 -2.99
C THR A 109 -5.72 -6.97 -2.28
N HIS A 110 -4.79 -6.39 -3.02
CA HIS A 110 -3.51 -5.89 -2.54
C HIS A 110 -3.67 -4.65 -1.65
N LEU A 111 -4.37 -3.65 -2.18
CA LEU A 111 -4.59 -2.39 -1.48
C LEU A 111 -5.38 -2.61 -0.18
N GLN A 112 -6.42 -3.45 -0.22
CA GLN A 112 -7.20 -3.77 0.96
C GLN A 112 -6.40 -4.55 2.01
N ALA A 113 -5.54 -5.51 1.60
CA ALA A 113 -4.69 -6.26 2.52
C ALA A 113 -3.64 -5.34 3.17
N LEU A 114 -3.00 -4.47 2.37
CA LEU A 114 -2.04 -3.49 2.89
C LEU A 114 -2.71 -2.54 3.89
N ALA A 115 -3.86 -2.00 3.54
CA ALA A 115 -4.60 -1.07 4.38
C ALA A 115 -5.05 -1.69 5.71
N ARG A 116 -5.61 -2.92 5.68
CA ARG A 116 -5.96 -3.66 6.91
C ARG A 116 -4.75 -3.91 7.80
N SER A 117 -3.63 -4.27 7.20
CA SER A 117 -2.40 -4.55 7.94
C SER A 117 -1.77 -3.30 8.53
N ALA A 118 -1.82 -2.18 7.82
CA ALA A 118 -1.23 -0.92 8.26
C ALA A 118 -1.86 -0.35 9.55
N LEU A 119 -3.12 -0.69 9.81
CA LEU A 119 -3.82 -0.26 11.04
C LEU A 119 -3.33 -0.96 12.32
N GLY A 120 -2.57 -2.04 12.20
CA GLY A 120 -2.10 -2.81 13.37
C GLY A 120 -0.66 -3.32 13.28
N ASN A 121 0.13 -2.83 12.32
CA ASN A 121 1.48 -3.33 12.09
C ASN A 121 2.41 -2.23 11.54
N ASP A 122 3.48 -1.94 12.26
CA ASP A 122 4.44 -0.89 11.90
C ASP A 122 5.11 -1.12 10.55
N ALA A 123 5.44 -2.36 10.20
CA ALA A 123 6.07 -2.66 8.91
C ALA A 123 5.12 -2.42 7.73
N ALA A 124 3.83 -2.71 7.89
CA ALA A 124 2.82 -2.42 6.87
C ALA A 124 2.49 -0.91 6.79
N SER A 125 2.49 -0.22 7.92
CA SER A 125 2.37 1.25 7.97
C SER A 125 3.53 1.92 7.25
N GLU A 126 4.76 1.43 7.44
CA GLU A 126 5.95 1.91 6.74
C GLU A 126 5.85 1.67 5.24
N GLN A 127 5.36 0.51 4.82
CA GLN A 127 5.17 0.20 3.41
C GLN A 127 4.10 1.09 2.78
N LEU A 128 2.97 1.33 3.45
CA LEU A 128 1.96 2.26 2.99
C LEU A 128 2.52 3.68 2.86
N ARG A 129 3.30 4.12 3.85
CA ARG A 129 4.00 5.41 3.79
C ARG A 129 4.97 5.47 2.61
N ALA A 130 5.76 4.43 2.38
CA ALA A 130 6.70 4.37 1.26
C ALA A 130 5.98 4.44 -0.10
N LEU A 131 4.84 3.77 -0.25
CA LEU A 131 4.01 3.84 -1.46
C LEU A 131 3.48 5.25 -1.71
N LEU A 132 2.94 5.90 -0.67
CA LEU A 132 2.41 7.27 -0.78
C LEU A 132 3.53 8.28 -1.07
N THR A 133 4.68 8.15 -0.40
CA THR A 133 5.85 9.01 -0.62
C THR A 133 6.44 8.78 -2.01
N GLY A 134 6.53 7.52 -2.46
CA GLY A 134 6.99 7.16 -3.80
C GLY A 134 6.09 7.72 -4.89
N ALA A 135 4.77 7.68 -4.69
CA ALA A 135 3.81 8.28 -5.62
C ALA A 135 4.03 9.81 -5.73
N ILE A 136 4.21 10.50 -4.59
CA ILE A 136 4.52 11.94 -4.58
C ILE A 136 5.83 12.22 -5.32
N ALA A 137 6.89 11.46 -5.05
CA ALA A 137 8.19 11.63 -5.70
C ALA A 137 8.13 11.35 -7.20
N GLY A 138 7.41 10.29 -7.61
CA GLY A 138 7.26 9.90 -9.01
C GLY A 138 6.44 10.88 -9.86
N LEU A 139 5.58 11.69 -9.24
CA LEU A 139 4.79 12.71 -9.93
C LEU A 139 5.56 14.01 -10.18
N GLY A 140 6.67 14.26 -9.44
CA GLY A 140 7.63 15.33 -9.70
C GLY A 140 7.00 16.67 -10.08
N GLU A 141 7.29 17.13 -11.31
CA GLU A 141 6.82 18.42 -11.84
C GLU A 141 5.30 18.55 -11.96
N LEU A 142 4.55 17.41 -12.08
CA LEU A 142 3.09 17.46 -12.21
C LEU A 142 2.39 18.03 -10.97
N ILE A 143 3.06 17.96 -9.82
CA ILE A 143 2.54 18.47 -8.53
C ILE A 143 3.44 19.56 -7.93
N ASP A 144 4.39 20.09 -8.68
CA ASP A 144 5.28 21.13 -8.17
C ASP A 144 4.49 22.38 -7.77
N GLY A 145 4.86 22.97 -6.62
CA GLY A 145 4.11 24.07 -6.00
C GLY A 145 2.73 23.69 -5.44
N ARG A 146 2.36 22.38 -5.43
CA ARG A 146 1.06 21.88 -4.97
C ARG A 146 1.19 20.56 -4.19
N ARG A 147 2.35 20.29 -3.61
CA ARG A 147 2.65 19.01 -2.94
C ARG A 147 1.77 18.79 -1.72
N THR A 148 1.53 19.82 -0.94
CA THR A 148 0.64 19.76 0.23
C THR A 148 -0.80 19.50 -0.20
N GLY A 149 -1.29 20.20 -1.21
CA GLY A 149 -2.61 19.99 -1.78
C GLY A 149 -2.79 18.57 -2.33
N PHE A 150 -1.80 18.06 -3.05
CA PHE A 150 -1.80 16.67 -3.52
C PHE A 150 -1.83 15.67 -2.35
N ALA A 151 -1.03 15.87 -1.31
CA ALA A 151 -1.02 15.01 -0.13
C ALA A 151 -2.39 15.01 0.59
N LEU A 152 -3.04 16.17 0.71
CA LEU A 152 -4.39 16.27 1.28
C LEU A 152 -5.43 15.56 0.39
N ALA A 153 -5.37 15.73 -0.92
CA ALA A 153 -6.22 15.01 -1.87
C ALA A 153 -6.07 13.50 -1.72
N MET A 154 -4.83 12.99 -1.69
CA MET A 154 -4.57 11.56 -1.49
C MET A 154 -5.02 11.04 -0.13
N SER A 155 -4.90 11.84 0.93
CA SER A 155 -5.38 11.49 2.27
C SER A 155 -6.90 11.37 2.31
N GLN A 156 -7.62 12.28 1.65
CA GLN A 156 -9.07 12.23 1.51
C GLN A 156 -9.51 10.99 0.72
N LEU A 157 -8.86 10.72 -0.42
CA LEU A 157 -9.15 9.56 -1.25
C LEU A 157 -8.88 8.24 -0.52
N LEU A 158 -7.77 8.16 0.22
CA LEU A 158 -7.46 7.02 1.06
C LEU A 158 -8.53 6.82 2.14
N GLY A 159 -8.96 7.88 2.83
CA GLY A 159 -10.02 7.81 3.83
C GLY A 159 -11.35 7.31 3.24
N THR A 160 -11.73 7.80 2.06
CA THR A 160 -12.93 7.34 1.33
C THR A 160 -12.82 5.86 0.97
N ALA A 161 -11.68 5.44 0.43
CA ALA A 161 -11.43 4.05 0.05
C ALA A 161 -11.42 3.11 1.27
N LEU A 162 -10.79 3.50 2.37
CA LEU A 162 -10.80 2.73 3.62
C LEU A 162 -12.22 2.57 4.16
N GLY A 163 -13.00 3.66 4.19
CA GLY A 163 -14.39 3.64 4.64
C GLY A 163 -15.26 2.71 3.80
N ARG A 164 -15.07 2.71 2.48
CA ARG A 164 -15.84 1.91 1.52
C ARG A 164 -15.40 0.43 1.49
N HIS A 165 -14.10 0.17 1.35
CA HIS A 165 -13.60 -1.17 0.99
C HIS A 165 -12.98 -1.96 2.15
N VAL A 166 -12.63 -1.30 3.26
CA VAL A 166 -11.99 -1.94 4.42
C VAL A 166 -12.91 -1.98 5.62
N ILE A 167 -13.49 -0.83 5.98
CA ILE A 167 -14.37 -0.68 7.15
C ILE A 167 -15.81 -1.08 6.80
N GLY A 168 -16.26 -0.77 5.57
CA GLY A 168 -17.62 -1.09 5.12
C GLY A 168 -18.67 -0.14 5.69
N VAL A 169 -18.42 1.15 5.73
CA VAL A 169 -19.37 2.17 6.22
C VAL A 169 -20.56 2.25 5.28
N PRO A 170 -21.80 1.90 5.71
CA PRO A 170 -22.94 1.76 4.80
C PRO A 170 -23.17 2.94 3.86
N PRO A 171 -23.17 4.22 4.30
CA PRO A 171 -23.33 5.37 3.39
C PRO A 171 -22.21 5.55 2.34
N LEU A 172 -21.09 4.82 2.47
CA LEU A 172 -20.01 4.80 1.49
C LEU A 172 -20.04 3.56 0.59
N VAL A 173 -20.65 2.47 1.05
CA VAL A 173 -20.76 1.19 0.32
C VAL A 173 -21.97 1.18 -0.60
N GLU A 174 -23.11 1.72 -0.15
CA GLU A 174 -24.39 1.72 -0.87
C GLU A 174 -24.36 2.47 -2.21
N PRO A 175 -23.72 3.68 -2.31
CA PRO A 175 -23.62 4.39 -3.57
C PRO A 175 -22.74 3.66 -4.57
N ASP A 176 -23.01 3.78 -5.87
CA ASP A 176 -22.09 3.30 -6.90
C ASP A 176 -20.82 4.17 -6.98
N LEU A 177 -19.84 3.72 -7.78
CA LEU A 177 -18.57 4.41 -7.94
C LEU A 177 -18.76 5.85 -8.44
N GLU A 178 -19.65 6.05 -9.40
CA GLU A 178 -19.87 7.34 -10.03
C GLU A 178 -20.48 8.36 -9.04
N GLU A 179 -21.38 7.92 -8.19
CA GLU A 179 -21.95 8.77 -7.14
C GLU A 179 -20.89 9.18 -6.11
N VAL A 180 -20.03 8.24 -5.70
CA VAL A 180 -18.90 8.55 -4.79
C VAL A 180 -17.92 9.51 -5.44
N VAL A 181 -17.58 9.30 -6.73
CA VAL A 181 -16.73 10.21 -7.50
C VAL A 181 -17.35 11.61 -7.55
N ALA A 182 -18.61 11.74 -7.93
CA ALA A 182 -19.28 13.04 -8.06
C ALA A 182 -19.28 13.83 -6.74
N ARG A 183 -19.39 13.16 -5.60
CA ARG A 183 -19.38 13.81 -4.26
C ARG A 183 -17.98 14.14 -3.76
N THR A 184 -16.97 13.35 -4.13
CA THR A 184 -15.60 13.47 -3.61
C THR A 184 -14.74 14.39 -4.48
N ALA A 185 -14.88 14.31 -5.79
CA ALA A 185 -14.05 15.01 -6.75
C ALA A 185 -13.98 16.54 -6.59
N PRO A 186 -15.08 17.26 -6.27
CA PRO A 186 -15.00 18.71 -6.07
C PRO A 186 -14.06 19.12 -4.94
N LEU A 187 -14.00 18.36 -3.84
CA LEU A 187 -13.08 18.64 -2.73
C LEU A 187 -11.64 18.31 -3.07
N VAL A 188 -11.43 17.19 -3.78
CA VAL A 188 -10.11 16.82 -4.32
C VAL A 188 -9.62 17.92 -5.29
N GLN A 189 -10.51 18.46 -6.12
CA GLN A 189 -10.18 19.56 -7.05
C GLN A 189 -9.70 20.81 -6.32
N VAL A 190 -10.36 21.20 -5.22
CA VAL A 190 -9.94 22.34 -4.38
C VAL A 190 -8.53 22.14 -3.85
N HIS A 191 -8.21 20.95 -3.34
CA HIS A 191 -6.87 20.65 -2.85
C HIS A 191 -5.81 20.76 -3.96
N LEU A 192 -6.10 20.23 -5.16
CA LEU A 192 -5.16 20.25 -6.28
C LEU A 192 -4.93 21.66 -6.87
N GLN A 193 -5.86 22.58 -6.71
CA GLN A 193 -5.77 23.95 -7.20
C GLN A 193 -5.13 24.91 -6.19
N THR A 194 -5.00 24.51 -4.93
CA THR A 194 -4.43 25.36 -3.88
C THR A 194 -2.89 25.28 -3.91
N PRO A 195 -2.19 26.38 -4.21
CA PRO A 195 -0.73 26.37 -4.22
C PRO A 195 -0.15 26.25 -2.80
N ASP A 196 1.03 25.69 -2.71
CA ASP A 196 1.83 25.68 -1.48
C ASP A 196 2.26 27.14 -1.15
N ARG A 197 2.32 27.45 0.14
CA ARG A 197 2.75 28.78 0.65
C ARG A 197 4.25 28.84 0.78
#